data_b2e38d71857a367f8b8d4dd335fc00aa
#
_entry.id   b2e38d71857a367f8b8d4dd335fc00aa
#
_cell.length_a   1.000
_cell.length_b   1.000
_cell.length_c   1.000
_cell.angle_alpha   90.00
_cell.angle_beta   90.00
_cell.angle_gamma   90.00
#
_symmetry.space_group_name_H-M   'P 1'
#
loop_
_entity.id
_entity.type
_entity.pdbx_description
1 polymer ?
#
loop_
_entity_poly.entity_id
_entity_poly.type
_entity_poly.pdbx_seq_one_letter_code
_entity_poly.pdbx_strand_id
1 'polypeptide(L)'
;MAGPKGSKYYDIFLKQQVLLVTREDNIVISEEGFKLLTEIRREQSIVAAARNMDISYRKAWGLLRQIESVLGFQLVGKHRGGKNGGKTDLTEEGTELTLAYIDLKSRLDGAVHDHVKAFFNRINKIQTGK
;
A
#
# COMPACT_ATOMS: atom_id res chain seq x y z
N MET A 1 15.44 5.03 -5.74
CA MET A 1 16.52 5.76 -6.40
C MET A 1 17.14 4.91 -7.49
N ALA A 2 17.41 5.51 -8.62
CA ALA A 2 18.02 4.82 -9.74
C ALA A 2 19.52 5.00 -9.73
N GLY A 3 20.23 4.22 -10.55
CA GLY A 3 21.64 4.44 -10.79
C GLY A 3 21.84 5.72 -11.58
N PRO A 4 23.04 6.31 -11.51
CA PRO A 4 23.33 7.56 -12.23
C PRO A 4 23.32 7.34 -13.74
N LYS A 5 23.06 8.42 -14.46
CA LYS A 5 23.07 8.39 -15.93
C LYS A 5 24.42 7.87 -16.42
N GLY A 6 24.37 6.93 -17.35
CA GLY A 6 25.58 6.33 -17.90
C GLY A 6 26.09 5.13 -17.11
N SER A 7 25.53 4.82 -15.95
CA SER A 7 25.94 3.64 -15.20
C SER A 7 25.29 2.38 -15.78
N LYS A 8 25.82 1.21 -15.41
CA LYS A 8 25.25 -0.06 -15.82
C LYS A 8 23.79 -0.23 -15.37
N TYR A 9 23.44 0.42 -14.27
CA TYR A 9 22.13 0.30 -13.66
C TYR A 9 21.30 1.56 -13.84
N TYR A 10 21.62 2.32 -14.87
CA TYR A 10 20.84 3.51 -15.19
C TYR A 10 19.40 3.10 -15.47
N ASP A 11 18.45 3.84 -14.90
CA ASP A 11 17.02 3.62 -15.06
C ASP A 11 16.55 2.30 -14.46
N ILE A 12 17.34 1.72 -13.55
CA ILE A 12 16.95 0.54 -12.76
C ILE A 12 16.69 1.03 -11.34
N PHE A 13 15.55 0.64 -10.80
CA PHE A 13 15.06 1.13 -9.51
C PHE A 13 14.85 -0.03 -8.54
N LEU A 14 15.15 0.22 -7.27
CA LEU A 14 14.78 -0.71 -6.22
C LEU A 14 13.32 -0.43 -5.84
N LYS A 15 12.52 -1.46 -5.78
CA LYS A 15 11.12 -1.34 -5.41
C LYS A 15 10.84 -2.21 -4.19
N GLN A 16 10.04 -1.69 -3.29
CA GLN A 16 9.67 -2.38 -2.06
C GLN A 16 8.16 -2.41 -1.94
N GLN A 17 7.64 -3.53 -1.48
CA GLN A 17 6.21 -3.68 -1.21
C GLN A 17 6.01 -4.18 0.20
N VAL A 18 4.96 -3.67 0.85
CA VAL A 18 4.53 -4.13 2.16
C VAL A 18 3.19 -4.83 1.99
N LEU A 19 3.13 -6.09 2.34
CA LEU A 19 1.90 -6.85 2.29
C LEU A 19 1.84 -7.79 3.48
N LEU A 20 0.63 -8.15 3.89
CA LEU A 20 0.42 -9.14 4.94
C LEU A 20 0.02 -10.46 4.30
N VAL A 21 0.59 -11.54 4.79
CA VAL A 21 0.33 -12.88 4.26
C VAL A 21 -0.01 -13.83 5.40
N THR A 22 -0.70 -14.92 5.06
CA THR A 22 -0.95 -16.00 6.01
C THR A 22 0.32 -16.83 6.17
N ARG A 23 0.28 -17.78 7.11
CA ARG A 23 1.38 -18.71 7.31
C ARG A 23 1.68 -19.51 6.03
N GLU A 24 0.66 -19.80 5.23
CA GLU A 24 0.79 -20.52 3.96
C GLU A 24 1.21 -19.61 2.80
N ASP A 25 1.57 -18.37 3.11
CA ASP A 25 2.03 -17.39 2.12
C ASP A 25 0.93 -16.89 1.17
N ASN A 26 -0.31 -16.94 1.61
CA ASN A 26 -1.42 -16.35 0.87
C ASN A 26 -1.58 -14.88 1.24
N ILE A 27 -1.75 -14.03 0.25
CA ILE A 27 -1.86 -12.58 0.49
C ILE A 27 -3.17 -12.28 1.20
N VAL A 28 -3.09 -11.63 2.36
CA VAL A 28 -4.24 -11.11 3.09
C VAL A 28 -4.53 -9.68 2.68
N ILE A 29 -3.51 -8.83 2.76
CA ILE A 29 -3.63 -7.44 2.35
C ILE A 29 -2.47 -7.13 1.42
N SER A 30 -2.79 -6.81 0.16
CA SER A 30 -1.81 -6.41 -0.83
C SER A 30 -1.49 -4.93 -0.68
N GLU A 31 -0.49 -4.46 -1.41
CA GLU A 31 -0.20 -3.03 -1.47
C GLU A 31 -1.42 -2.25 -1.94
N GLU A 32 -2.14 -2.79 -2.92
CA GLU A 32 -3.37 -2.18 -3.41
C GLU A 32 -4.43 -2.10 -2.30
N GLY A 33 -4.55 -3.18 -1.51
CA GLY A 33 -5.49 -3.20 -0.39
C GLY A 33 -5.16 -2.14 0.65
N PHE A 34 -3.90 -2.01 1.01
CA PHE A 34 -3.48 -0.97 1.96
C PHE A 34 -3.72 0.42 1.40
N LYS A 35 -3.45 0.61 0.12
CA LYS A 35 -3.70 1.90 -0.53
C LYS A 35 -5.18 2.25 -0.48
N LEU A 36 -6.04 1.27 -0.71
CA LEU A 36 -7.49 1.49 -0.64
C LEU A 36 -7.90 1.93 0.76
N LEU A 37 -7.41 1.25 1.80
CA LEU A 37 -7.71 1.64 3.18
C LEU A 37 -7.25 3.06 3.49
N THR A 38 -6.08 3.41 3.01
CA THR A 38 -5.53 4.77 3.20
C THR A 38 -6.41 5.81 2.51
N GLU A 39 -6.87 5.51 1.29
CA GLU A 39 -7.74 6.42 0.55
C GLU A 39 -9.12 6.55 1.21
N ILE A 40 -9.67 5.45 1.72
CA ILE A 40 -10.94 5.49 2.44
C ILE A 40 -10.82 6.37 3.69
N ARG A 41 -9.72 6.23 4.42
CA ARG A 41 -9.50 7.06 5.60
C ARG A 41 -9.48 8.54 5.24
N ARG A 42 -8.80 8.88 4.16
CA ARG A 42 -8.66 10.26 3.73
C ARG A 42 -9.97 10.83 3.19
N GLU A 43 -10.67 10.07 2.36
CA GLU A 43 -11.86 10.54 1.66
C GLU A 43 -13.16 10.29 2.41
N GLN A 44 -13.16 9.34 3.32
CA GLN A 44 -14.36 8.86 4.01
C GLN A 44 -15.44 8.43 3.01
N SER A 45 -15.01 7.85 1.90
CA SER A 45 -15.89 7.44 0.81
C SER A 45 -15.19 6.37 -0.02
N ILE A 46 -15.85 5.22 -0.18
CA ILE A 46 -15.33 4.16 -1.05
C ILE A 46 -15.40 4.60 -2.51
N VAL A 47 -16.45 5.35 -2.88
CA VAL A 47 -16.58 5.85 -4.24
C VAL A 47 -15.40 6.76 -4.59
N ALA A 48 -15.10 7.71 -3.71
CA ALA A 48 -14.00 8.63 -3.94
C ALA A 48 -12.64 7.91 -3.93
N ALA A 49 -12.47 6.97 -3.00
CA ALA A 49 -11.25 6.19 -2.91
C ALA A 49 -11.00 5.38 -4.19
N ALA A 50 -12.04 4.71 -4.67
CA ALA A 50 -11.94 3.92 -5.90
C ALA A 50 -11.60 4.81 -7.09
N ARG A 51 -12.23 5.97 -7.18
CA ARG A 51 -11.95 6.94 -8.25
C ARG A 51 -10.48 7.38 -8.21
N ASN A 52 -9.98 7.70 -7.04
CA ASN A 52 -8.58 8.13 -6.90
C ASN A 52 -7.59 7.04 -7.28
N MET A 53 -7.98 5.79 -7.13
CA MET A 53 -7.13 4.65 -7.48
C MET A 53 -7.37 4.13 -8.89
N ASP A 54 -8.32 4.72 -9.60
CA ASP A 54 -8.70 4.29 -10.94
C ASP A 54 -9.14 2.83 -10.97
N ILE A 55 -9.91 2.42 -9.98
CA ILE A 55 -10.54 1.11 -9.94
C ILE A 55 -12.04 1.27 -9.83
N SER A 56 -12.78 0.21 -10.18
CA SER A 56 -14.22 0.25 -10.08
C SER A 56 -14.67 0.16 -8.61
N TYR A 57 -15.87 0.67 -8.36
CA TYR A 57 -16.50 0.55 -7.06
C TYR A 57 -16.64 -0.93 -6.65
N ARG A 58 -17.02 -1.78 -7.60
CA ARG A 58 -17.14 -3.21 -7.37
C ARG A 58 -15.80 -3.83 -6.97
N LYS A 59 -14.72 -3.44 -7.64
CA LYS A 59 -13.40 -3.96 -7.31
C LYS A 59 -12.97 -3.52 -5.91
N ALA A 60 -13.24 -2.26 -5.55
CA ALA A 60 -12.92 -1.75 -4.22
C ALA A 60 -13.63 -2.57 -3.14
N TRP A 61 -14.93 -2.82 -3.30
CA TRP A 61 -15.67 -3.64 -2.34
C TRP A 61 -15.17 -5.07 -2.32
N GLY A 62 -14.81 -5.63 -3.48
CA GLY A 62 -14.26 -6.98 -3.53
C GLY A 62 -13.00 -7.11 -2.72
N LEU A 63 -12.09 -6.15 -2.83
CA LEU A 63 -10.85 -6.12 -2.07
C LEU A 63 -11.14 -6.07 -0.56
N LEU A 64 -12.03 -5.18 -0.14
CA LEU A 64 -12.37 -5.02 1.27
C LEU A 64 -12.98 -6.30 1.85
N ARG A 65 -13.94 -6.88 1.15
CA ARG A 65 -14.62 -8.07 1.63
C ARG A 65 -13.70 -9.26 1.72
N GLN A 66 -12.78 -9.39 0.76
CA GLN A 66 -11.81 -10.47 0.80
C GLN A 66 -10.89 -10.34 2.02
N ILE A 67 -10.41 -9.13 2.27
CA ILE A 67 -9.55 -8.88 3.43
C ILE A 67 -10.31 -9.16 4.72
N GLU A 68 -11.54 -8.62 4.85
CA GLU A 68 -12.36 -8.83 6.04
C GLU A 68 -12.68 -10.30 6.27
N SER A 69 -12.92 -11.05 5.18
CA SER A 69 -13.20 -12.48 5.26
C SER A 69 -12.03 -13.25 5.88
N VAL A 70 -10.81 -12.92 5.48
CA VAL A 70 -9.63 -13.60 6.01
C VAL A 70 -9.34 -13.18 7.45
N LEU A 71 -9.46 -11.88 7.74
CA LEU A 71 -9.18 -11.36 9.08
C LEU A 71 -10.25 -11.75 10.10
N GLY A 72 -11.48 -11.90 9.64
CA GLY A 72 -12.59 -12.25 10.53
C GLY A 72 -13.24 -11.08 11.23
N PHE A 73 -12.95 -9.84 10.80
CA PHE A 73 -13.61 -8.66 11.36
C PHE A 73 -13.70 -7.57 10.30
N GLN A 74 -14.56 -6.60 10.56
CA GLN A 74 -14.81 -5.52 9.60
C GLN A 74 -13.77 -4.42 9.69
N LEU A 75 -13.37 -3.93 8.54
CA LEU A 75 -12.46 -2.80 8.43
C LEU A 75 -13.19 -1.50 8.12
N VAL A 76 -14.36 -1.61 7.50
CA VAL A 76 -15.18 -0.45 7.15
C VAL A 76 -16.58 -0.63 7.70
N GLY A 77 -17.18 0.48 8.09
CA GLY A 77 -18.56 0.54 8.52
C GLY A 77 -19.30 1.59 7.71
N LYS A 78 -20.53 1.29 7.32
CA LYS A 78 -21.36 2.25 6.63
C LYS A 78 -22.12 3.09 7.63
N HIS A 79 -21.95 4.39 7.53
CA HIS A 79 -22.88 5.29 8.18
C HIS A 79 -24.06 5.49 7.27
N ARG A 80 -25.24 5.20 7.76
CA ARG A 80 -26.45 5.58 7.06
C ARG A 80 -26.55 7.08 7.22
N GLY A 81 -25.90 7.74 6.33
CA GLY A 81 -25.90 9.16 6.35
C GLY A 81 -27.19 9.68 5.81
N GLY A 82 -27.63 10.78 6.15
CA GLY A 82 -28.79 11.43 5.62
C GLY A 82 -28.66 11.74 4.13
N LYS A 83 -28.80 12.98 3.78
CA LYS A 83 -29.00 13.42 2.40
C LYS A 83 -27.91 13.05 1.40
N ASN A 84 -26.72 12.74 1.85
CA ASN A 84 -25.58 12.56 0.94
C ASN A 84 -25.23 11.09 0.69
N GLY A 85 -26.15 10.17 0.96
CA GLY A 85 -25.86 8.77 0.81
C GLY A 85 -24.88 8.30 1.86
N GLY A 86 -24.42 7.08 1.73
CA GLY A 86 -23.59 6.47 2.75
C GLY A 86 -22.17 7.01 2.77
N LYS A 87 -21.85 7.64 3.87
CA LYS A 87 -20.45 7.93 4.19
C LYS A 87 -19.85 6.61 4.66
N THR A 88 -18.63 6.32 4.21
CA THR A 88 -17.94 5.10 4.61
C THR A 88 -16.78 5.46 5.50
N ASP A 89 -16.83 4.99 6.73
CA ASP A 89 -15.73 5.20 7.67
C ASP A 89 -15.04 3.88 7.94
N LEU A 90 -13.78 3.96 8.34
CA LEU A 90 -13.09 2.79 8.87
C LEU A 90 -13.64 2.47 10.25
N THR A 91 -13.69 1.19 10.58
CA THR A 91 -13.94 0.78 11.95
C THR A 91 -12.74 1.15 12.80
N GLU A 92 -12.84 0.94 14.11
CA GLU A 92 -11.70 1.15 15.01
C GLU A 92 -10.52 0.29 14.57
N GLU A 93 -10.77 -1.00 14.31
CA GLU A 93 -9.74 -1.92 13.83
C GLU A 93 -9.17 -1.48 12.47
N GLY A 94 -10.04 -1.04 11.57
CA GLY A 94 -9.60 -0.55 10.26
C GLY A 94 -8.74 0.69 10.37
N THR A 95 -9.10 1.59 11.28
CA THR A 95 -8.32 2.80 11.53
C THR A 95 -6.94 2.45 12.09
N GLU A 96 -6.90 1.60 13.10
CA GLU A 96 -5.62 1.21 13.71
C GLU A 96 -4.72 0.50 12.70
N LEU A 97 -5.28 -0.42 11.94
CA LEU A 97 -4.53 -1.13 10.90
C LEU A 97 -3.96 -0.15 9.87
N THR A 98 -4.78 0.80 9.43
CA THR A 98 -4.36 1.76 8.41
C THR A 98 -3.29 2.70 8.93
N LEU A 99 -3.45 3.22 10.15
CA LEU A 99 -2.44 4.10 10.74
C LEU A 99 -1.13 3.37 11.01
N ALA A 100 -1.21 2.13 11.49
CA ALA A 100 -0.02 1.31 11.72
C ALA A 100 0.71 1.05 10.39
N TYR A 101 -0.03 0.78 9.33
CA TYR A 101 0.56 0.59 8.01
C TYR A 101 1.27 1.87 7.53
N ILE A 102 0.61 3.03 7.67
CA ILE A 102 1.18 4.30 7.22
C ILE A 102 2.50 4.56 7.96
N ASP A 103 2.52 4.33 9.27
CA ASP A 103 3.72 4.51 10.06
C ASP A 103 4.83 3.54 9.64
N LEU A 104 4.48 2.27 9.50
CA LEU A 104 5.45 1.25 9.07
C LEU A 104 6.01 1.57 7.68
N LYS A 105 5.15 1.91 6.74
CA LYS A 105 5.55 2.22 5.38
C LYS A 105 6.51 3.41 5.35
N SER A 106 6.21 4.44 6.12
CA SER A 106 7.06 5.62 6.21
C SER A 106 8.45 5.26 6.74
N ARG A 107 8.51 4.44 7.79
CA ARG A 107 9.81 4.03 8.37
C ARG A 107 10.60 3.16 7.41
N LEU A 108 9.93 2.23 6.72
CA LEU A 108 10.60 1.37 5.76
C LEU A 108 11.08 2.16 4.54
N ASP A 109 10.28 3.10 4.05
CA ASP A 109 10.69 3.95 2.93
C ASP A 109 11.91 4.78 3.32
N GLY A 110 11.96 5.29 4.54
CA GLY A 110 13.12 6.00 5.03
C GLY A 110 14.37 5.13 5.08
N ALA A 111 14.23 3.91 5.60
CA ALA A 111 15.35 2.96 5.65
C ALA A 111 15.82 2.57 4.25
N VAL A 112 14.88 2.32 3.33
CA VAL A 112 15.23 2.00 1.95
C VAL A 112 15.97 3.18 1.31
N HIS A 113 15.46 4.40 1.49
CA HIS A 113 16.10 5.59 0.97
C HIS A 113 17.56 5.69 1.44
N ASP A 114 17.79 5.43 2.73
CA ASP A 114 19.12 5.53 3.32
C ASP A 114 20.07 4.46 2.78
N HIS A 115 19.55 3.28 2.47
CA HIS A 115 20.39 2.13 2.11
C HIS A 115 20.48 1.86 0.60
N VAL A 116 19.50 2.34 -0.18
CA VAL A 116 19.48 2.05 -1.62
C VAL A 116 20.67 2.68 -2.34
N LYS A 117 21.08 3.84 -1.88
CA LYS A 117 22.25 4.52 -2.47
C LYS A 117 23.51 3.67 -2.27
N ALA A 118 23.70 3.14 -1.08
CA ALA A 118 24.83 2.26 -0.79
C ALA A 118 24.78 0.99 -1.65
N PHE A 119 23.58 0.42 -1.83
CA PHE A 119 23.39 -0.75 -2.66
C PHE A 119 23.85 -0.48 -4.10
N PHE A 120 23.34 0.59 -4.72
CA PHE A 120 23.69 0.90 -6.10
C PHE A 120 25.16 1.29 -6.23
N ASN A 121 25.72 2.01 -5.27
CA ASN A 121 27.13 2.35 -5.28
C ASN A 121 28.00 1.10 -5.26
N ARG A 122 27.62 0.11 -4.45
CA ARG A 122 28.38 -1.13 -4.34
C ARG A 122 28.37 -1.92 -5.66
N ILE A 123 27.19 -2.11 -6.26
CA ILE A 123 27.10 -2.90 -7.49
C ILE A 123 27.68 -2.16 -8.69
N ASN A 124 27.71 -0.83 -8.67
CA ASN A 124 28.31 -0.04 -9.73
C ASN A 124 29.84 -0.05 -9.68
N LYS A 125 30.42 -0.43 -8.55
CA LYS A 125 31.88 -0.54 -8.45
C LYS A 125 32.46 -1.72 -9.21
N ILE A 126 31.65 -2.71 -9.52
CA ILE A 126 32.13 -3.88 -10.26
C ILE A 126 32.24 -3.48 -11.72
N GLN A 127 33.50 -3.46 -12.19
CA GLN A 127 33.78 -3.08 -13.56
C GLN A 127 33.73 -4.31 -14.45
N THR A 128 32.80 -4.31 -15.40
CA THR A 128 32.78 -5.38 -16.39
C THR A 128 33.87 -5.18 -17.41
N GLY A 129 34.52 -6.25 -17.84
CA GLY A 129 35.59 -6.17 -18.85
C GLY A 129 36.97 -5.87 -18.31
N LYS A 130 37.13 -5.92 -17.00
CA LYS A 130 38.43 -5.73 -16.40
C LYS A 130 38.89 -6.94 -15.66
#